data_534f5f58f2226c1768c320c682c4a8e9
#
_entry.id   534f5f58f2226c1768c320c682c4a8e9
#
_cell.length_a   1.000
_cell.length_b   1.000
_cell.length_c   1.000
_cell.angle_alpha   90.00
_cell.angle_beta   90.00
_cell.angle_gamma   90.00
#
_symmetry.space_group_name_H-M   'P 1'
#
loop_
_entity.id
_entity.type
_entity.pdbx_description
1 polymer ?
#
loop_
_entity_poly.entity_id
_entity_poly.type
_entity_poly.pdbx_seq_one_letter_code
_entity_poly.pdbx_strand_id
1 'polypeptide(L)'
;MASGHRVGIVGGGQLAVMMAEAADDLGLEITSLAQVADDPIFSFGRQGFVGDALALDDLRRLASDNDVLTFDHELIDYRVLAQLESEGVIVRPGSTTMAIATDKERQYELFERLGIAQPDTVVVSDSASALDAISRFDGVAVLKTARGGYDGRGVLLDSSEAAVREWFPTGQTTVLVQRRVDVDIEIAAQVVRAHDGTMVTYAPVRTVQSDGMCSIVHIPAEISPVLEGEAMEIARAIAEAIDVVGILAVEFFVLDSELLVNELAARPHNSGHLTIEASATSQFENHLRAVTGLPLGP
;
A
#
# COMPACT_ATOMS: atom_id res chain seq x y z
N MET A 1 -28.19 -22.55 1.84
CA MET A 1 -27.30 -21.59 1.16
C MET A 1 -26.48 -20.96 2.26
N ALA A 2 -25.16 -21.12 2.26
CA ALA A 2 -24.31 -20.39 3.19
C ALA A 2 -24.57 -18.90 2.94
N SER A 3 -24.85 -18.11 3.98
CA SER A 3 -24.93 -16.66 3.88
C SER A 3 -23.60 -16.20 3.32
N GLY A 4 -23.60 -15.49 2.18
CA GLY A 4 -22.38 -14.89 1.61
C GLY A 4 -21.70 -14.05 2.67
N HIS A 5 -20.36 -14.05 2.72
CA HIS A 5 -19.62 -13.15 3.58
C HIS A 5 -19.87 -11.71 3.11
N ARG A 6 -20.07 -10.80 4.08
CA ARG A 6 -20.25 -9.37 3.85
C ARG A 6 -18.94 -8.64 4.14
N VAL A 7 -18.48 -7.88 3.17
CA VAL A 7 -17.21 -7.17 3.24
C VAL A 7 -17.45 -5.66 3.20
N GLY A 8 -17.02 -4.96 4.23
CA GLY A 8 -17.00 -3.51 4.25
C GLY A 8 -15.69 -2.98 3.67
N ILE A 9 -15.77 -2.15 2.63
CA ILE A 9 -14.60 -1.47 2.06
C ILE A 9 -14.54 -0.04 2.57
N VAL A 10 -13.42 0.33 3.21
CA VAL A 10 -13.13 1.71 3.57
C VAL A 10 -12.49 2.38 2.35
N GLY A 11 -13.28 3.22 1.69
CA GLY A 11 -13.00 3.88 0.43
C GLY A 11 -14.07 3.63 -0.63
N GLY A 12 -14.02 4.39 -1.72
CA GLY A 12 -15.02 4.35 -2.79
C GLY A 12 -14.41 4.59 -4.17
N GLY A 13 -13.07 4.52 -4.27
CA GLY A 13 -12.32 4.76 -5.50
C GLY A 13 -12.36 3.60 -6.50
N GLN A 14 -11.52 3.68 -7.52
CA GLN A 14 -11.44 2.65 -8.56
C GLN A 14 -11.08 1.26 -8.03
N LEU A 15 -10.22 1.18 -7.00
CA LEU A 15 -9.82 -0.09 -6.41
C LEU A 15 -11.00 -0.74 -5.66
N ALA A 16 -11.85 0.07 -4.99
CA ALA A 16 -13.09 -0.42 -4.39
C ALA A 16 -14.06 -0.99 -5.44
N VAL A 17 -14.19 -0.32 -6.60
CA VAL A 17 -15.00 -0.82 -7.72
C VAL A 17 -14.50 -2.16 -8.20
N MET A 18 -13.18 -2.29 -8.47
CA MET A 18 -12.57 -3.54 -8.96
C MET A 18 -12.67 -4.68 -7.93
N MET A 19 -12.56 -4.37 -6.63
CA MET A 19 -12.87 -5.35 -5.58
C MET A 19 -14.33 -5.77 -5.61
N ALA A 20 -15.26 -4.83 -5.77
CA ALA A 20 -16.69 -5.15 -5.84
C ALA A 20 -17.06 -5.97 -7.09
N GLU A 21 -16.37 -5.77 -8.21
CA GLU A 21 -16.52 -6.62 -9.41
C GLU A 21 -16.03 -8.05 -9.15
N ALA A 22 -14.83 -8.19 -8.55
CA ALA A 22 -14.30 -9.52 -8.19
C ALA A 22 -15.16 -10.24 -7.12
N ALA A 23 -15.84 -9.48 -6.26
CA ALA A 23 -16.73 -10.02 -5.24
C ALA A 23 -17.98 -10.73 -5.83
N ASP A 24 -18.47 -10.27 -6.99
CA ASP A 24 -19.64 -10.87 -7.65
C ASP A 24 -19.38 -12.34 -7.99
N ASP A 25 -18.19 -12.66 -8.52
CA ASP A 25 -17.80 -14.03 -8.87
C ASP A 25 -17.61 -14.93 -7.64
N LEU A 26 -17.28 -14.32 -6.51
CA LEU A 26 -17.12 -15.00 -5.21
C LEU A 26 -18.43 -15.13 -4.42
N GLY A 27 -19.52 -14.48 -4.88
CA GLY A 27 -20.79 -14.42 -4.15
C GLY A 27 -20.70 -13.65 -2.82
N LEU A 28 -19.81 -12.65 -2.75
CA LEU A 28 -19.64 -11.77 -1.61
C LEU A 28 -20.53 -10.53 -1.75
N GLU A 29 -21.01 -10.01 -0.62
CA GLU A 29 -21.72 -8.74 -0.56
C GLU A 29 -20.77 -7.62 -0.15
N ILE A 30 -20.75 -6.53 -0.93
CA ILE A 30 -19.87 -5.39 -0.67
C ILE A 30 -20.68 -4.18 -0.22
N THR A 31 -20.22 -3.53 0.85
CA THR A 31 -20.68 -2.20 1.29
C THR A 31 -19.48 -1.27 1.42
N SER A 32 -19.54 -0.05 0.87
CA SER A 32 -18.44 0.90 0.87
C SER A 32 -18.70 2.10 1.78
N LEU A 33 -17.67 2.53 2.51
CA LEU A 33 -17.61 3.84 3.16
C LEU A 33 -16.81 4.79 2.26
N ALA A 34 -17.51 5.57 1.45
CA ALA A 34 -16.92 6.51 0.49
C ALA A 34 -16.74 7.91 1.09
N GLN A 35 -15.83 8.71 0.56
CA GLN A 35 -15.59 10.08 1.07
C GLN A 35 -16.61 11.07 0.54
N VAL A 36 -17.04 10.91 -0.71
CA VAL A 36 -17.98 11.82 -1.38
C VAL A 36 -19.03 11.05 -2.17
N ALA A 37 -20.16 11.71 -2.46
CA ALA A 37 -21.27 11.11 -3.19
C ALA A 37 -20.92 10.79 -4.67
N ASP A 38 -19.90 11.43 -5.21
CA ASP A 38 -19.44 11.23 -6.59
C ASP A 38 -18.32 10.17 -6.71
N ASP A 39 -18.00 9.47 -5.61
CA ASP A 39 -17.01 8.40 -5.66
C ASP A 39 -17.43 7.31 -6.66
N PRO A 40 -16.48 6.72 -7.41
CA PRO A 40 -16.73 5.73 -8.45
C PRO A 40 -17.65 4.59 -8.04
N ILE A 41 -17.54 4.11 -6.81
CA ILE A 41 -18.33 2.99 -6.29
C ILE A 41 -19.85 3.19 -6.46
N PHE A 42 -20.34 4.41 -6.27
CA PHE A 42 -21.76 4.73 -6.45
C PHE A 42 -22.17 4.78 -7.92
N SER A 43 -21.28 5.28 -8.80
CA SER A 43 -21.52 5.31 -10.25
C SER A 43 -21.64 3.92 -10.85
N PHE A 44 -21.01 2.92 -10.23
CA PHE A 44 -21.15 1.49 -10.58
C PHE A 44 -22.33 0.79 -9.88
N GLY A 45 -23.21 1.55 -9.20
CA GLY A 45 -24.43 1.04 -8.58
C GLY A 45 -24.20 0.14 -7.37
N ARG A 46 -23.02 0.23 -6.74
CA ARG A 46 -22.69 -0.55 -5.54
C ARG A 46 -23.26 0.11 -4.28
N GLN A 47 -23.50 -0.72 -3.26
CA GLN A 47 -24.00 -0.24 -1.98
C GLN A 47 -22.92 0.46 -1.18
N GLY A 48 -23.32 1.48 -0.42
CA GLY A 48 -22.40 2.22 0.45
C GLY A 48 -23.06 3.47 1.03
N PHE A 49 -22.26 4.24 1.77
CA PHE A 49 -22.65 5.53 2.28
C PHE A 49 -21.46 6.47 2.35
N VAL A 50 -21.75 7.77 2.37
CA VAL A 50 -20.72 8.82 2.52
C VAL A 50 -20.41 9.02 3.99
N GLY A 51 -19.12 9.02 4.34
CA GLY A 51 -18.64 9.25 5.70
C GLY A 51 -17.14 9.49 5.74
N ASP A 52 -16.57 9.53 6.94
CA ASP A 52 -15.17 9.82 7.19
C ASP A 52 -14.43 8.55 7.64
N ALA A 53 -13.45 8.13 6.86
CA ALA A 53 -12.56 6.99 7.18
C ALA A 53 -11.73 7.17 8.47
N LEU A 54 -11.64 8.40 9.00
CA LEU A 54 -10.98 8.72 10.26
C LEU A 54 -11.97 8.75 11.44
N ALA A 55 -13.29 8.74 11.18
CA ALA A 55 -14.32 8.79 12.21
C ALA A 55 -14.68 7.37 12.69
N LEU A 56 -14.45 7.10 13.97
CA LEU A 56 -14.74 5.81 14.60
C LEU A 56 -16.21 5.39 14.41
N ASP A 57 -17.15 6.32 14.53
CA ASP A 57 -18.58 6.01 14.44
C ASP A 57 -19.00 5.61 13.02
N ASP A 58 -18.40 6.21 11.97
CA ASP A 58 -18.65 5.81 10.59
C ASP A 58 -18.08 4.42 10.30
N LEU A 59 -16.89 4.12 10.83
CA LEU A 59 -16.30 2.79 10.72
C LEU A 59 -17.09 1.73 11.52
N ARG A 60 -17.62 2.06 12.70
CA ARG A 60 -18.54 1.18 13.44
C ARG A 60 -19.82 0.91 12.67
N ARG A 61 -20.35 1.95 12.03
CA ARG A 61 -21.54 1.79 11.17
C ARG A 61 -21.25 0.85 10.02
N LEU A 62 -20.09 0.98 9.35
CA LEU A 62 -19.69 0.05 8.30
C LEU A 62 -19.53 -1.37 8.86
N ALA A 63 -18.89 -1.52 10.01
CA ALA A 63 -18.67 -2.82 10.64
C ALA A 63 -19.97 -3.52 11.10
N SER A 64 -21.01 -2.76 11.46
CA SER A 64 -22.26 -3.35 11.99
C SER A 64 -22.98 -4.28 11.02
N ASP A 65 -22.80 -4.07 9.72
CA ASP A 65 -23.47 -4.82 8.65
C ASP A 65 -22.51 -5.74 7.88
N ASN A 66 -21.22 -5.78 8.25
CA ASN A 66 -20.19 -6.51 7.55
C ASN A 66 -19.42 -7.46 8.47
N ASP A 67 -18.96 -8.59 7.92
CA ASP A 67 -18.23 -9.62 8.67
C ASP A 67 -16.73 -9.30 8.77
N VAL A 68 -16.21 -8.47 7.83
CA VAL A 68 -14.81 -8.02 7.80
C VAL A 68 -14.71 -6.65 7.14
N LEU A 69 -13.79 -5.81 7.61
CA LEU A 69 -13.42 -4.55 6.97
C LEU A 69 -12.10 -4.68 6.22
N THR A 70 -12.05 -4.06 5.03
CA THR A 70 -10.82 -3.90 4.24
C THR A 70 -10.75 -2.51 3.62
N PHE A 71 -9.71 -2.21 2.82
CA PHE A 71 -9.36 -0.85 2.40
C PHE A 71 -9.06 -0.79 0.90
N ASP A 72 -9.41 0.34 0.27
CA ASP A 72 -8.93 0.70 -1.07
C ASP A 72 -7.85 1.79 -1.05
N HIS A 73 -7.59 2.41 0.12
CA HIS A 73 -6.57 3.43 0.33
C HIS A 73 -5.95 3.34 1.72
N GLU A 74 -4.86 4.09 1.95
CA GLU A 74 -4.12 4.17 3.23
C GLU A 74 -4.43 5.43 4.06
N LEU A 75 -5.45 6.22 3.70
CA LEU A 75 -5.84 7.44 4.43
C LEU A 75 -6.72 7.09 5.64
N ILE A 76 -6.14 6.38 6.59
CA ILE A 76 -6.81 5.87 7.80
C ILE A 76 -5.93 6.10 9.03
N ASP A 77 -6.52 6.10 10.21
CA ASP A 77 -5.76 6.07 11.47
C ASP A 77 -5.76 4.65 12.06
N TYR A 78 -4.59 4.00 12.06
CA TYR A 78 -4.43 2.65 12.62
C TYR A 78 -4.87 2.55 14.08
N ARG A 79 -4.87 3.66 14.86
CA ARG A 79 -5.34 3.69 16.25
C ARG A 79 -6.85 3.51 16.35
N VAL A 80 -7.58 4.07 15.38
CA VAL A 80 -9.02 3.87 15.26
C VAL A 80 -9.31 2.42 14.89
N LEU A 81 -8.51 1.83 14.00
CA LEU A 81 -8.63 0.40 13.67
C LEU A 81 -8.35 -0.50 14.87
N ALA A 82 -7.30 -0.20 15.67
CA ALA A 82 -7.00 -0.94 16.89
C ALA A 82 -8.16 -0.89 17.91
N GLN A 83 -8.86 0.23 17.97
CA GLN A 83 -10.06 0.35 18.80
C GLN A 83 -11.18 -0.55 18.29
N LEU A 84 -11.47 -0.56 16.98
CA LEU A 84 -12.47 -1.46 16.38
C LEU A 84 -12.13 -2.94 16.63
N GLU A 85 -10.87 -3.32 16.46
CA GLU A 85 -10.40 -4.69 16.76
C GLU A 85 -10.63 -5.05 18.22
N SER A 86 -10.40 -4.10 19.17
CA SER A 86 -10.68 -4.31 20.60
C SER A 86 -12.18 -4.48 20.91
N GLU A 87 -13.05 -4.00 20.04
CA GLU A 87 -14.52 -4.15 20.09
C GLU A 87 -14.99 -5.45 19.39
N GLY A 88 -14.06 -6.24 18.84
CA GLY A 88 -14.34 -7.52 18.19
C GLY A 88 -14.60 -7.44 16.69
N VAL A 89 -14.38 -6.27 16.06
CA VAL A 89 -14.47 -6.12 14.60
C VAL A 89 -13.28 -6.79 13.93
N ILE A 90 -13.52 -7.57 12.90
CA ILE A 90 -12.46 -8.15 12.07
C ILE A 90 -12.01 -7.10 11.04
N VAL A 91 -10.75 -6.69 11.13
CA VAL A 91 -10.12 -5.73 10.21
C VAL A 91 -8.95 -6.41 9.50
N ARG A 92 -8.93 -6.41 8.17
CA ARG A 92 -7.90 -7.06 7.36
C ARG A 92 -7.55 -6.21 6.14
N PRO A 93 -6.28 -5.76 6.05
CA PRO A 93 -5.18 -5.92 7.00
C PRO A 93 -5.45 -5.28 8.37
N GLY A 94 -4.89 -5.87 9.43
CA GLY A 94 -5.09 -5.41 10.80
C GLY A 94 -4.38 -4.09 11.13
N SER A 95 -4.71 -3.50 12.27
CA SER A 95 -4.18 -2.21 12.72
C SER A 95 -2.65 -2.18 12.82
N THR A 96 -2.01 -3.28 13.21
CA THR A 96 -0.54 -3.41 13.29
C THR A 96 0.11 -3.35 11.91
N THR A 97 -0.46 -4.03 10.92
CA THR A 97 -0.03 -3.96 9.52
C THR A 97 -0.21 -2.55 8.97
N MET A 98 -1.39 -1.96 9.18
CA MET A 98 -1.70 -0.62 8.69
C MET A 98 -0.86 0.47 9.36
N ALA A 99 -0.43 0.28 10.61
CA ALA A 99 0.50 1.19 11.27
C ALA A 99 1.86 1.27 10.55
N ILE A 100 2.28 0.21 9.87
CA ILE A 100 3.50 0.18 9.06
C ILE A 100 3.20 0.70 7.65
N ALA A 101 2.14 0.22 7.02
CA ALA A 101 1.79 0.60 5.64
C ALA A 101 1.54 2.11 5.48
N THR A 102 1.01 2.79 6.51
CA THR A 102 0.69 4.22 6.48
C THR A 102 1.82 5.14 6.93
N ASP A 103 3.00 4.60 7.25
CA ASP A 103 4.10 5.37 7.87
C ASP A 103 5.46 4.96 7.28
N LYS A 104 6.04 5.81 6.42
CA LYS A 104 7.32 5.56 5.76
C LYS A 104 8.51 5.46 6.73
N GLU A 105 8.45 6.09 7.89
CA GLU A 105 9.47 5.94 8.94
C GLU A 105 9.46 4.50 9.48
N ARG A 106 8.27 3.95 9.75
CA ARG A 106 8.13 2.55 10.21
C ARG A 106 8.47 1.54 9.11
N GLN A 107 8.18 1.87 7.85
CA GLN A 107 8.63 1.03 6.72
C GLN A 107 10.16 1.00 6.66
N TYR A 108 10.80 2.16 6.75
CA TYR A 108 12.26 2.28 6.80
C TYR A 108 12.87 1.44 7.93
N GLU A 109 12.35 1.57 9.16
CA GLU A 109 12.80 0.78 10.33
C GLU A 109 12.58 -0.73 10.13
N LEU A 110 11.46 -1.12 9.49
CA LEU A 110 11.17 -2.52 9.16
C LEU A 110 12.22 -3.08 8.20
N PHE A 111 12.53 -2.37 7.12
CA PHE A 111 13.50 -2.81 6.12
C PHE A 111 14.91 -2.91 6.71
N GLU A 112 15.33 -1.96 7.56
CA GLU A 112 16.59 -2.06 8.32
C GLU A 112 16.62 -3.31 9.20
N ARG A 113 15.57 -3.56 9.98
CA ARG A 113 15.48 -4.72 10.86
C ARG A 113 15.54 -6.05 10.12
N LEU A 114 14.99 -6.10 8.91
CA LEU A 114 15.02 -7.29 8.06
C LEU A 114 16.30 -7.42 7.24
N GLY A 115 17.18 -6.41 7.29
CA GLY A 115 18.41 -6.37 6.47
C GLY A 115 18.14 -6.23 4.97
N ILE A 116 16.99 -5.65 4.60
CA ILE A 116 16.59 -5.42 3.22
C ILE A 116 17.23 -4.11 2.74
N ALA A 117 17.86 -4.15 1.56
CA ALA A 117 18.51 -2.99 0.97
C ALA A 117 17.46 -1.92 0.58
N GLN A 118 17.75 -0.68 0.91
CA GLN A 118 16.96 0.50 0.60
C GLN A 118 17.89 1.70 0.39
N PRO A 119 17.45 2.80 -0.25
CA PRO A 119 18.28 3.98 -0.39
C PRO A 119 18.67 4.56 0.97
N ASP A 120 19.93 5.05 1.10
CA ASP A 120 20.40 5.71 2.33
C ASP A 120 19.40 6.79 2.76
N THR A 121 18.96 6.73 4.00
CA THR A 121 17.89 7.60 4.51
C THR A 121 18.27 8.19 5.87
N VAL A 122 17.96 9.46 6.07
CA VAL A 122 18.03 10.14 7.37
C VAL A 122 16.65 10.65 7.75
N VAL A 123 16.20 10.29 8.94
CA VAL A 123 14.92 10.77 9.50
C VAL A 123 15.14 12.09 10.23
N VAL A 124 14.37 13.11 9.89
CA VAL A 124 14.51 14.48 10.43
C VAL A 124 13.17 15.08 10.82
N SER A 125 13.19 16.11 11.66
CA SER A 125 11.97 16.81 12.13
C SER A 125 11.97 18.31 11.85
N ASP A 126 13.03 18.84 11.22
CA ASP A 126 13.16 20.26 10.88
C ASP A 126 13.99 20.46 9.60
N SER A 127 13.79 21.63 8.98
CA SER A 127 14.44 21.94 7.70
C SER A 127 15.97 22.10 7.79
N ALA A 128 16.50 22.48 8.96
CA ALA A 128 17.95 22.63 9.13
C ALA A 128 18.64 21.26 9.14
N SER A 129 18.07 20.30 9.88
CA SER A 129 18.52 18.91 9.88
C SER A 129 18.35 18.25 8.50
N ALA A 130 17.28 18.61 7.75
CA ALA A 130 17.11 18.15 6.38
C ALA A 130 18.23 18.64 5.45
N LEU A 131 18.60 19.91 5.53
CA LEU A 131 19.70 20.47 4.73
C LEU A 131 21.06 19.86 5.10
N ASP A 132 21.30 19.57 6.38
CA ASP A 132 22.50 18.84 6.81
C ASP A 132 22.55 17.42 6.22
N ALA A 133 21.41 16.70 6.26
CA ALA A 133 21.30 15.37 5.63
C ALA A 133 21.52 15.41 4.11
N ILE A 134 20.93 16.37 3.41
CA ILE A 134 21.15 16.59 1.97
C ILE A 134 22.63 16.82 1.67
N SER A 135 23.32 17.62 2.51
CA SER A 135 24.75 17.86 2.34
C SER A 135 25.59 16.58 2.43
N ARG A 136 25.18 15.60 3.27
CA ARG A 136 25.84 14.28 3.38
C ARG A 136 25.59 13.41 2.15
N PHE A 137 24.56 13.71 1.37
CA PHE A 137 24.21 13.03 0.12
C PHE A 137 24.67 13.80 -1.13
N ASP A 138 25.79 14.52 -1.02
CA ASP A 138 26.39 15.29 -2.11
C ASP A 138 25.45 16.35 -2.72
N GLY A 139 24.50 16.84 -1.93
CA GLY A 139 23.53 17.86 -2.33
C GLY A 139 22.31 17.34 -3.10
N VAL A 140 22.16 16.01 -3.28
CA VAL A 140 21.09 15.43 -4.08
C VAL A 140 20.29 14.42 -3.27
N ALA A 141 19.05 14.78 -2.93
CA ALA A 141 18.16 13.95 -2.12
C ALA A 141 16.72 14.07 -2.55
N VAL A 142 15.91 13.12 -2.10
CA VAL A 142 14.44 13.15 -2.17
C VAL A 142 13.90 13.26 -0.76
N LEU A 143 13.02 14.22 -0.51
CA LEU A 143 12.35 14.33 0.79
C LEU A 143 10.96 13.75 0.70
N LYS A 144 10.60 12.94 1.71
CA LYS A 144 9.28 12.30 1.80
C LYS A 144 8.67 12.58 3.17
N THR A 145 7.41 13.02 3.23
CA THR A 145 6.70 13.04 4.52
C THR A 145 6.48 11.61 5.01
N ALA A 146 6.68 11.37 6.30
CA ALA A 146 6.49 10.02 6.86
C ALA A 146 5.05 9.52 6.71
N ARG A 147 4.07 10.43 6.79
CA ARG A 147 2.64 10.11 6.74
C ARG A 147 1.87 11.04 5.81
N GLY A 148 0.72 10.57 5.32
CA GLY A 148 -0.23 11.37 4.52
C GLY A 148 0.22 11.66 3.08
N GLY A 149 1.35 11.08 2.63
CA GLY A 149 1.79 11.15 1.23
C GLY A 149 1.21 9.97 0.43
N TYR A 150 0.68 10.27 -0.76
CA TYR A 150 0.19 9.28 -1.73
C TYR A 150 0.26 9.88 -3.14
N ASP A 151 0.42 9.06 -4.17
CA ASP A 151 0.44 9.48 -5.57
C ASP A 151 1.34 10.71 -5.81
N GLY A 152 2.59 10.67 -5.33
CA GLY A 152 3.56 11.76 -5.45
C GLY A 152 3.35 12.95 -4.50
N ARG A 153 2.24 13.02 -3.77
CA ARG A 153 2.02 14.04 -2.74
C ARG A 153 2.90 13.76 -1.52
N GLY A 154 3.43 14.83 -0.93
CA GLY A 154 4.36 14.69 0.21
C GLY A 154 5.77 14.25 -0.21
N VAL A 155 6.14 14.42 -1.48
CA VAL A 155 7.48 14.17 -2.02
C VAL A 155 8.04 15.47 -2.60
N LEU A 156 9.29 15.81 -2.25
CA LEU A 156 10.04 16.92 -2.82
C LEU A 156 11.29 16.38 -3.52
N LEU A 157 11.40 16.65 -4.81
CA LEU A 157 12.56 16.26 -5.64
C LEU A 157 13.62 17.37 -5.78
N ASP A 158 13.23 18.62 -5.55
CA ASP A 158 14.15 19.76 -5.55
C ASP A 158 14.79 19.91 -4.15
N SER A 159 16.04 19.49 -4.02
CA SER A 159 16.80 19.54 -2.78
C SER A 159 17.52 20.90 -2.54
N SER A 160 17.18 21.95 -3.31
CA SER A 160 17.71 23.29 -3.06
C SER A 160 17.26 23.84 -1.70
N GLU A 161 18.12 24.64 -1.04
CA GLU A 161 17.81 25.21 0.27
C GLU A 161 16.46 25.96 0.28
N ALA A 162 16.19 26.74 -0.78
CA ALA A 162 14.96 27.51 -0.89
C ALA A 162 13.72 26.59 -0.95
N ALA A 163 13.74 25.57 -1.82
CA ALA A 163 12.65 24.63 -1.96
C ALA A 163 12.41 23.83 -0.68
N VAL A 164 13.48 23.36 -0.01
CA VAL A 164 13.39 22.63 1.26
C VAL A 164 12.75 23.47 2.36
N ARG A 165 13.18 24.73 2.52
CA ARG A 165 12.62 25.63 3.55
C ARG A 165 11.15 25.98 3.30
N GLU A 166 10.77 26.16 2.04
CA GLU A 166 9.37 26.45 1.65
C GLU A 166 8.47 25.22 1.82
N TRP A 167 8.95 24.06 1.37
CA TRP A 167 8.16 22.81 1.38
C TRP A 167 8.05 22.19 2.77
N PHE A 168 9.03 22.42 3.67
CA PHE A 168 9.08 21.71 4.94
C PHE A 168 7.79 21.90 5.73
N PRO A 169 7.10 20.81 6.12
CA PRO A 169 5.80 20.91 6.79
C PRO A 169 5.90 21.69 8.11
N THR A 170 4.86 22.45 8.41
CA THR A 170 4.76 23.15 9.69
C THR A 170 4.24 22.22 10.79
N GLY A 171 4.81 22.29 11.99
CA GLY A 171 4.46 21.46 13.14
C GLY A 171 5.46 20.33 13.38
N GLN A 172 5.10 19.39 14.26
CA GLN A 172 5.88 18.17 14.50
C GLN A 172 5.63 17.16 13.39
N THR A 173 6.42 17.20 12.34
CA THR A 173 6.30 16.31 11.20
C THR A 173 7.62 15.60 10.97
N THR A 174 7.58 14.28 10.89
CA THR A 174 8.73 13.48 10.49
C THR A 174 8.86 13.50 8.97
N VAL A 175 10.07 13.75 8.50
CA VAL A 175 10.45 13.72 7.08
C VAL A 175 11.62 12.76 6.90
N LEU A 176 11.56 11.93 5.87
CA LEU A 176 12.65 11.09 5.42
C LEU A 176 13.41 11.85 4.33
N VAL A 177 14.70 12.11 4.57
CA VAL A 177 15.63 12.62 3.56
C VAL A 177 16.39 11.43 3.01
N GLN A 178 16.13 11.08 1.77
CA GLN A 178 16.62 9.87 1.13
C GLN A 178 17.60 10.24 0.03
N ARG A 179 18.76 9.55 -0.02
CA ARG A 179 19.70 9.71 -1.13
C ARG A 179 18.97 9.42 -2.44
N ARG A 180 19.06 10.34 -3.39
CA ARG A 180 18.55 10.07 -4.74
C ARG A 180 19.41 9.03 -5.43
N VAL A 181 18.78 8.01 -6.00
CA VAL A 181 19.44 6.97 -6.77
C VAL A 181 19.10 7.12 -8.25
N ASP A 182 20.03 6.76 -9.14
CA ASP A 182 19.83 6.75 -10.58
C ASP A 182 19.20 5.41 -10.95
N VAL A 183 17.87 5.37 -10.99
CA VAL A 183 17.08 4.16 -11.17
C VAL A 183 17.11 3.71 -12.63
N ASP A 184 17.51 2.46 -12.88
CA ASP A 184 17.46 1.86 -14.22
C ASP A 184 16.01 1.47 -14.58
N ILE A 185 15.36 0.75 -13.66
CA ILE A 185 13.99 0.23 -13.81
C ILE A 185 13.30 0.30 -12.46
N GLU A 186 12.02 0.66 -12.46
CA GLU A 186 11.12 0.45 -11.32
C GLU A 186 10.32 -0.83 -11.50
N ILE A 187 10.22 -1.63 -10.46
CA ILE A 187 9.40 -2.84 -10.46
C ILE A 187 8.51 -2.92 -9.22
N ALA A 188 7.46 -3.73 -9.31
CA ALA A 188 6.64 -4.09 -8.16
C ALA A 188 6.48 -5.61 -8.08
N ALA A 189 6.62 -6.16 -6.88
CA ALA A 189 6.28 -7.54 -6.56
C ALA A 189 5.06 -7.56 -5.64
N GLN A 190 4.13 -8.49 -5.89
CA GLN A 190 2.93 -8.63 -5.10
C GLN A 190 2.86 -10.01 -4.47
N VAL A 191 2.39 -10.05 -3.22
CA VAL A 191 2.11 -11.25 -2.46
C VAL A 191 0.76 -11.14 -1.79
N VAL A 192 -0.01 -12.21 -1.81
CA VAL A 192 -1.23 -12.34 -1.02
C VAL A 192 -0.96 -13.34 0.09
N ARG A 193 -1.30 -12.96 1.32
CA ARG A 193 -1.17 -13.85 2.48
C ARG A 193 -2.54 -14.04 3.13
N ALA A 194 -2.93 -15.30 3.28
CA ALA A 194 -4.13 -15.69 4.02
C ALA A 194 -3.86 -15.70 5.55
N HIS A 195 -4.93 -15.73 6.34
CA HIS A 195 -4.86 -15.75 7.79
C HIS A 195 -4.10 -16.96 8.37
N ASP A 196 -4.10 -18.09 7.66
CA ASP A 196 -3.38 -19.31 8.05
C ASP A 196 -1.88 -19.29 7.69
N GLY A 197 -1.41 -18.18 7.09
CA GLY A 197 -0.04 -18.00 6.63
C GLY A 197 0.24 -18.50 5.23
N THR A 198 -0.72 -19.11 4.54
CA THR A 198 -0.58 -19.49 3.12
C THR A 198 -0.34 -18.25 2.26
N MET A 199 0.63 -18.32 1.35
CA MET A 199 1.00 -17.20 0.49
C MET A 199 1.02 -17.59 -0.99
N VAL A 200 0.54 -16.67 -1.83
CA VAL A 200 0.66 -16.72 -3.29
C VAL A 200 1.34 -15.44 -3.76
N THR A 201 2.33 -15.55 -4.65
CA THR A 201 3.05 -14.42 -5.25
C THR A 201 2.72 -14.31 -6.72
N TYR A 202 2.64 -13.07 -7.22
CA TYR A 202 2.59 -12.79 -8.65
C TYR A 202 4.01 -12.55 -9.18
N ALA A 203 4.21 -12.82 -10.48
CA ALA A 203 5.46 -12.45 -11.13
C ALA A 203 5.67 -10.93 -11.02
N PRO A 204 6.90 -10.46 -10.70
CA PRO A 204 7.20 -9.04 -10.67
C PRO A 204 6.89 -8.36 -11.99
N VAL A 205 6.46 -7.12 -11.91
CA VAL A 205 6.10 -6.30 -13.06
C VAL A 205 6.98 -5.05 -13.10
N ARG A 206 7.29 -4.58 -14.31
CA ARG A 206 7.91 -3.27 -14.51
C ARG A 206 6.84 -2.19 -14.41
N THR A 207 7.12 -1.15 -13.65
CA THR A 207 6.25 0.02 -13.51
C THR A 207 6.88 1.25 -14.15
N VAL A 208 6.05 2.11 -14.73
CA VAL A 208 6.45 3.42 -15.24
C VAL A 208 5.61 4.46 -14.53
N GLN A 209 6.27 5.38 -13.85
CA GLN A 209 5.62 6.46 -13.13
C GLN A 209 5.45 7.68 -14.03
N SER A 210 4.30 8.37 -13.93
CA SER A 210 4.07 9.67 -14.51
C SER A 210 3.37 10.54 -13.47
N ASP A 211 3.94 11.72 -13.20
CA ASP A 211 3.43 12.65 -12.18
C ASP A 211 3.22 12.01 -10.79
N GLY A 212 4.10 11.06 -10.43
CA GLY A 212 4.04 10.34 -9.15
C GLY A 212 2.99 9.23 -9.06
N MET A 213 2.38 8.87 -10.19
CA MET A 213 1.40 7.77 -10.28
C MET A 213 1.90 6.67 -11.23
N CYS A 214 1.64 5.42 -10.87
CA CYS A 214 1.89 4.28 -11.77
C CYS A 214 0.97 4.37 -12.99
N SER A 215 1.54 4.73 -14.14
CA SER A 215 0.79 4.99 -15.38
C SER A 215 0.82 3.81 -16.36
N ILE A 216 1.91 3.03 -16.38
CA ILE A 216 2.06 1.88 -17.25
C ILE A 216 2.66 0.73 -16.44
N VAL A 217 2.17 -0.47 -16.70
CA VAL A 217 2.70 -1.71 -16.13
C VAL A 217 2.99 -2.68 -17.26
N HIS A 218 4.19 -3.26 -17.22
CA HIS A 218 4.62 -4.27 -18.20
C HIS A 218 4.88 -5.61 -17.51
N ILE A 219 4.46 -6.69 -18.16
CA ILE A 219 4.83 -8.05 -17.85
C ILE A 219 5.34 -8.72 -19.13
N PRO A 220 6.51 -9.39 -19.09
CA PRO A 220 7.45 -9.55 -17.98
C PRO A 220 8.12 -8.22 -17.58
N ALA A 221 8.71 -8.17 -16.38
CA ALA A 221 9.41 -6.99 -15.86
C ALA A 221 10.74 -6.67 -16.58
N GLU A 222 11.20 -7.56 -17.49
CA GLU A 222 12.46 -7.43 -18.23
C GLU A 222 13.71 -7.34 -17.35
N ILE A 223 13.69 -8.01 -16.20
CA ILE A 223 14.82 -8.19 -15.28
C ILE A 223 15.31 -9.64 -15.32
N SER A 224 16.46 -9.93 -14.68
CA SER A 224 16.97 -11.29 -14.63
C SER A 224 16.10 -12.20 -13.75
N PRO A 225 16.01 -13.52 -14.02
CA PRO A 225 15.29 -14.46 -13.17
C PRO A 225 15.78 -14.49 -11.71
N VAL A 226 17.03 -14.11 -11.47
CA VAL A 226 17.59 -13.99 -10.11
C VAL A 226 16.93 -12.84 -9.37
N LEU A 227 16.85 -11.66 -10.00
CA LEU A 227 16.20 -10.50 -9.42
C LEU A 227 14.68 -10.71 -9.25
N GLU A 228 14.03 -11.41 -10.20
CA GLU A 228 12.61 -11.79 -10.03
C GLU A 228 12.40 -12.64 -8.77
N GLY A 229 13.24 -13.67 -8.58
CA GLY A 229 13.19 -14.51 -7.39
C GLY A 229 13.46 -13.72 -6.11
N GLU A 230 14.46 -12.85 -6.10
CA GLU A 230 14.82 -12.02 -4.97
C GLU A 230 13.69 -11.04 -4.59
N ALA A 231 13.07 -10.37 -5.56
CA ALA A 231 11.94 -9.46 -5.32
C ALA A 231 10.75 -10.20 -4.68
N MET A 232 10.43 -11.40 -5.16
CA MET A 232 9.36 -12.22 -4.58
C MET A 232 9.69 -12.68 -3.16
N GLU A 233 10.93 -13.09 -2.88
CA GLU A 233 11.36 -13.50 -1.54
C GLU A 233 11.34 -12.32 -0.55
N ILE A 234 11.80 -11.15 -0.97
CA ILE A 234 11.71 -9.93 -0.15
C ILE A 234 10.24 -9.59 0.16
N ALA A 235 9.36 -9.61 -0.85
CA ALA A 235 7.93 -9.34 -0.64
C ALA A 235 7.29 -10.35 0.34
N ARG A 236 7.63 -11.64 0.25
CA ARG A 236 7.18 -12.68 1.19
C ARG A 236 7.70 -12.42 2.61
N ALA A 237 8.99 -12.11 2.75
CA ALA A 237 9.59 -11.83 4.05
C ALA A 237 8.94 -10.62 4.74
N ILE A 238 8.65 -9.56 3.98
CA ILE A 238 7.92 -8.40 4.49
C ILE A 238 6.50 -8.78 4.89
N ALA A 239 5.77 -9.51 4.04
CA ALA A 239 4.39 -9.94 4.31
C ALA A 239 4.28 -10.77 5.60
N GLU A 240 5.24 -11.67 5.82
CA GLU A 240 5.35 -12.46 7.05
C GLU A 240 5.66 -11.58 8.26
N ALA A 241 6.65 -10.67 8.14
CA ALA A 241 7.11 -9.83 9.24
C ALA A 241 6.04 -8.86 9.76
N ILE A 242 5.13 -8.41 8.90
CA ILE A 242 4.03 -7.50 9.29
C ILE A 242 2.70 -8.23 9.51
N ASP A 243 2.69 -9.56 9.39
CA ASP A 243 1.50 -10.42 9.52
C ASP A 243 0.30 -9.94 8.69
N VAL A 244 0.57 -9.53 7.44
CA VAL A 244 -0.52 -9.03 6.56
C VAL A 244 -1.53 -10.15 6.31
N VAL A 245 -2.82 -9.82 6.33
CA VAL A 245 -3.90 -10.65 5.79
C VAL A 245 -4.56 -9.88 4.65
N GLY A 246 -4.36 -10.35 3.44
CA GLY A 246 -4.72 -9.65 2.21
C GLY A 246 -3.53 -9.55 1.26
N ILE A 247 -3.58 -8.62 0.33
CA ILE A 247 -2.51 -8.35 -0.60
C ILE A 247 -1.52 -7.32 -0.06
N LEU A 248 -0.26 -7.54 -0.37
CA LEU A 248 0.85 -6.60 -0.18
C LEU A 248 1.52 -6.38 -1.53
N ALA A 249 1.71 -5.13 -1.92
CA ALA A 249 2.57 -4.73 -3.01
C ALA A 249 3.86 -4.11 -2.43
N VAL A 250 5.01 -4.48 -2.97
CA VAL A 250 6.32 -3.91 -2.63
C VAL A 250 6.91 -3.34 -3.89
N GLU A 251 7.25 -2.06 -3.85
CA GLU A 251 7.92 -1.35 -4.95
C GLU A 251 9.42 -1.36 -4.75
N PHE A 252 10.14 -1.52 -5.86
CA PHE A 252 11.61 -1.59 -5.86
C PHE A 252 12.18 -0.68 -6.94
N PHE A 253 13.32 -0.12 -6.64
CA PHE A 253 14.26 0.39 -7.63
C PHE A 253 15.26 -0.71 -7.99
N VAL A 254 15.50 -0.87 -9.28
CA VAL A 254 16.59 -1.70 -9.80
C VAL A 254 17.72 -0.77 -10.22
N LEU A 255 18.91 -0.99 -9.69
CA LEU A 255 20.11 -0.20 -9.93
C LEU A 255 21.29 -1.15 -10.05
N ASP A 256 22.03 -1.11 -11.15
CA ASP A 256 23.24 -1.96 -11.35
C ASP A 256 23.00 -3.46 -11.06
N SER A 257 21.82 -3.97 -11.35
CA SER A 257 21.38 -5.35 -11.02
C SER A 257 21.25 -5.63 -9.51
N GLU A 258 20.99 -4.62 -8.71
CA GLU A 258 20.64 -4.73 -7.30
C GLU A 258 19.20 -4.21 -7.06
N LEU A 259 18.52 -4.76 -6.05
CA LEU A 259 17.20 -4.32 -5.63
C LEU A 259 17.31 -3.41 -4.41
N LEU A 260 16.68 -2.24 -4.49
CA LEU A 260 16.44 -1.37 -3.34
C LEU A 260 14.93 -1.24 -3.13
N VAL A 261 14.43 -1.56 -1.94
CA VAL A 261 13.01 -1.35 -1.63
C VAL A 261 12.72 0.15 -1.55
N ASN A 262 11.65 0.58 -2.26
CA ASN A 262 11.15 1.95 -2.20
C ASN A 262 10.07 2.11 -1.13
N GLU A 263 8.96 1.40 -1.27
CA GLU A 263 7.83 1.45 -0.34
C GLU A 263 6.96 0.20 -0.45
N LEU A 264 6.01 0.06 0.47
CA LEU A 264 5.01 -0.99 0.44
C LEU A 264 3.59 -0.42 0.56
N ALA A 265 2.61 -1.17 0.04
CA ALA A 265 1.19 -0.89 0.17
C ALA A 265 0.46 -2.18 0.58
N ALA A 266 -0.32 -2.14 1.66
CA ALA A 266 -1.07 -3.29 2.18
C ALA A 266 -2.54 -3.27 1.72
N ARG A 267 -2.75 -3.13 0.42
CA ARG A 267 -4.05 -3.09 -0.27
C ARG A 267 -3.89 -3.42 -1.74
N PRO A 268 -4.96 -3.66 -2.52
CA PRO A 268 -4.87 -3.71 -3.97
C PRO A 268 -4.14 -2.49 -4.52
N HIS A 269 -3.24 -2.71 -5.48
CA HIS A 269 -2.30 -1.69 -5.95
C HIS A 269 -2.39 -1.51 -7.47
N ASN A 270 -2.07 -0.28 -7.95
CA ASN A 270 -2.13 0.04 -9.37
C ASN A 270 -1.25 -0.90 -10.22
N SER A 271 -0.08 -1.30 -9.69
CA SER A 271 0.80 -2.25 -10.38
C SER A 271 0.18 -3.65 -10.60
N GLY A 272 -0.89 -3.98 -9.91
CA GLY A 272 -1.57 -5.27 -10.02
C GLY A 272 -2.84 -5.27 -10.87
N HIS A 273 -3.23 -4.15 -11.51
CA HIS A 273 -4.40 -4.10 -12.39
C HIS A 273 -4.33 -5.15 -13.51
N LEU A 274 -3.13 -5.33 -14.08
CA LEU A 274 -2.90 -6.31 -15.14
C LEU A 274 -3.23 -7.76 -14.74
N THR A 275 -3.29 -8.07 -13.44
CA THR A 275 -3.61 -9.43 -12.97
C THR A 275 -5.03 -9.88 -13.33
N ILE A 276 -5.91 -8.95 -13.70
CA ILE A 276 -7.27 -9.25 -14.18
C ILE A 276 -7.17 -10.09 -15.47
N GLU A 277 -6.29 -9.71 -16.40
CA GLU A 277 -6.13 -10.38 -17.69
C GLU A 277 -4.94 -11.34 -17.73
N ALA A 278 -3.91 -11.11 -16.90
CA ALA A 278 -2.63 -11.82 -17.00
C ALA A 278 -2.46 -12.94 -15.96
N SER A 279 -3.41 -13.15 -15.05
CA SER A 279 -3.34 -14.18 -14.01
C SER A 279 -4.61 -15.03 -13.98
N ALA A 280 -4.49 -16.25 -13.47
CA ALA A 280 -5.66 -17.11 -13.28
C ALA A 280 -6.61 -16.59 -12.19
N THR A 281 -6.05 -15.87 -11.21
CA THR A 281 -6.80 -15.22 -10.13
C THR A 281 -6.24 -13.82 -9.98
N SER A 282 -7.09 -12.79 -10.05
CA SER A 282 -6.65 -11.40 -9.95
C SER A 282 -6.20 -11.02 -8.54
N GLN A 283 -5.45 -9.92 -8.42
CA GLN A 283 -5.10 -9.35 -7.11
C GLN A 283 -6.35 -9.04 -6.26
N PHE A 284 -7.41 -8.58 -6.89
CA PHE A 284 -8.66 -8.20 -6.23
C PHE A 284 -9.39 -9.43 -5.68
N GLU A 285 -9.50 -10.46 -6.50
CA GLU A 285 -10.09 -11.73 -6.09
C GLU A 285 -9.28 -12.39 -4.97
N ASN A 286 -7.96 -12.49 -5.11
CA ASN A 286 -7.11 -13.09 -4.09
C ASN A 286 -7.07 -12.26 -2.79
N HIS A 287 -7.12 -10.91 -2.88
CA HIS A 287 -7.29 -10.08 -1.71
C HIS A 287 -8.58 -10.40 -0.95
N LEU A 288 -9.71 -10.45 -1.66
CA LEU A 288 -11.00 -10.80 -1.06
C LEU A 288 -11.02 -12.21 -0.48
N ARG A 289 -10.42 -13.19 -1.17
CA ARG A 289 -10.25 -14.55 -0.64
C ARG A 289 -9.49 -14.56 0.68
N ALA A 290 -8.36 -13.84 0.74
CA ALA A 290 -7.55 -13.76 1.95
C ALA A 290 -8.32 -13.12 3.11
N VAL A 291 -8.97 -11.98 2.90
CA VAL A 291 -9.65 -11.24 3.97
C VAL A 291 -10.92 -11.94 4.46
N THR A 292 -11.57 -12.75 3.63
CA THR A 292 -12.75 -13.54 4.02
C THR A 292 -12.43 -14.96 4.49
N GLY A 293 -11.17 -15.40 4.36
CA GLY A 293 -10.76 -16.76 4.73
C GLY A 293 -11.10 -17.83 3.70
N LEU A 294 -11.37 -17.43 2.46
CA LEU A 294 -11.49 -18.35 1.32
C LEU A 294 -10.10 -18.84 0.90
N PRO A 295 -9.98 -20.06 0.33
CA PRO A 295 -8.71 -20.54 -0.21
C PRO A 295 -8.19 -19.59 -1.30
N LEU A 296 -6.89 -19.30 -1.28
CA LEU A 296 -6.26 -18.49 -2.33
C LEU A 296 -6.31 -19.22 -3.68
N GLY A 297 -6.53 -18.46 -4.74
CA GLY A 297 -6.41 -18.94 -6.10
C GLY A 297 -4.95 -18.92 -6.59
N PRO A 298 -4.62 -19.69 -7.66
CA PRO A 298 -3.28 -19.75 -8.24
C PRO A 298 -2.89 -18.46 -8.96
#